data_bf789edd6b346f37d4a92ad2151f20c1
#
_entry.id   bf789edd6b346f37d4a92ad2151f20c1
#
_cell.length_a   1.000
_cell.length_b   1.000
_cell.length_c   1.000
_cell.angle_alpha   90.00
_cell.angle_beta   90.00
_cell.angle_gamma   90.00
#
_symmetry.space_group_name_H-M   'P 1'
#
loop_
_entity.id
_entity.type
_entity.pdbx_description
1 polymer ?
#
loop_
_entity_poly.entity_id
_entity_poly.type
_entity_poly.pdbx_seq_one_letter_code
_entity_poly.pdbx_strand_id
1 'polypeptide(L)'
;DLDAGGGDLVGVIDQRAIRRDDPDGEFIKDYNLRHLQALYLAGERADPETIQWAQKHLNIPVIDHWWQTETGWAIAANPLGIEALPVKLGSPSVPMPGYDVQVLDEGGHPVSPGTLGAIAVKLPLPPGTLPTLWNAEDRFRKSYLSHFPGYYETGDAGYVDEDGYLYIMARTDDVINVAGHRLSTGAMEEVLASHPDVAECAVIGVADELKGQSPLGFLCLNKGCTRDHAEIVRECVALVRERIGPVADFKRAVVIVRLPKTRSGK
;
A
#
# COMPACT_ATOMS: atom_id res chain seq x y z
N ASP A 1 26.93 -6.61 13.81
CA ASP A 1 26.99 -7.85 14.64
C ASP A 1 25.64 -8.56 14.58
N LEU A 2 25.46 -9.40 13.55
CA LEU A 2 24.28 -10.25 13.38
C LEU A 2 24.39 -11.58 14.19
N ASP A 3 25.40 -11.72 15.02
CA ASP A 3 25.67 -12.93 15.81
C ASP A 3 25.02 -12.93 17.22
N ALA A 4 24.30 -11.90 17.57
CA ALA A 4 23.60 -11.82 18.85
C ALA A 4 22.11 -12.15 18.66
N GLY A 5 21.76 -13.34 19.05
CA GLY A 5 20.44 -13.95 19.20
C GLY A 5 19.20 -13.11 18.92
N GLY A 6 18.37 -13.62 18.00
CA GLY A 6 16.93 -13.35 17.92
C GLY A 6 16.50 -11.89 17.98
N GLY A 7 17.06 -11.03 17.16
CA GLY A 7 16.61 -9.64 17.05
C GLY A 7 15.82 -9.44 15.78
N ASP A 8 14.60 -8.97 15.88
CA ASP A 8 13.80 -8.53 14.74
C ASP A 8 14.52 -7.36 14.06
N LEU A 9 15.02 -7.56 12.84
CA LEU A 9 15.57 -6.51 12.02
C LEU A 9 14.40 -5.71 11.43
N VAL A 10 14.00 -4.64 12.08
CA VAL A 10 13.07 -3.64 11.52
C VAL A 10 13.91 -2.55 10.86
N GLY A 11 14.09 -2.66 9.55
CA GLY A 11 14.68 -1.61 8.74
C GLY A 11 13.66 -1.13 7.71
N VAL A 12 13.39 0.17 7.66
CA VAL A 12 12.67 0.76 6.52
C VAL A 12 13.66 0.90 5.37
N ILE A 13 13.72 -0.13 4.53
CA ILE A 13 14.54 -0.14 3.33
C ILE A 13 13.57 -0.26 2.15
N ASP A 14 13.84 0.46 1.07
CA ASP A 14 13.15 0.26 -0.20
C ASP A 14 13.34 -1.20 -0.65
N GLN A 15 12.31 -1.99 -0.47
CA GLN A 15 12.33 -3.44 -0.73
C GLN A 15 12.66 -3.74 -2.19
N ARG A 16 12.25 -2.88 -3.11
CA ARG A 16 12.53 -3.00 -4.55
C ARG A 16 13.99 -2.72 -4.88
N ALA A 17 14.61 -1.79 -4.12
CA ALA A 17 16.03 -1.47 -4.31
C ALA A 17 16.92 -2.66 -3.99
N ILE A 18 16.65 -3.40 -2.93
CA ILE A 18 17.43 -4.60 -2.58
C ILE A 18 17.41 -5.61 -3.73
N ARG A 19 16.22 -5.97 -4.23
CA ARG A 19 16.08 -6.91 -5.35
C ARG A 19 16.76 -6.42 -6.62
N ARG A 20 16.65 -5.11 -6.91
CA ARG A 20 17.32 -4.51 -8.08
C ARG A 20 18.83 -4.57 -7.98
N ASP A 21 19.38 -4.33 -6.80
CA ASP A 21 20.82 -4.24 -6.56
C ASP A 21 21.46 -5.63 -6.35
N ASP A 22 20.66 -6.63 -5.96
CA ASP A 22 21.09 -8.04 -5.81
C ASP A 22 20.07 -9.03 -6.39
N PRO A 23 19.82 -9.03 -7.71
CA PRO A 23 18.79 -9.86 -8.34
C PRO A 23 19.02 -11.37 -8.14
N ASP A 24 20.26 -11.78 -8.00
CA ASP A 24 20.66 -13.19 -7.85
C ASP A 24 20.88 -13.62 -6.40
N GLY A 25 20.68 -12.72 -5.43
CA GLY A 25 20.83 -13.00 -3.99
C GLY A 25 22.27 -13.31 -3.57
N GLU A 26 23.28 -12.76 -4.29
CA GLU A 26 24.68 -13.04 -4.01
C GLU A 26 25.12 -12.50 -2.65
N PHE A 27 24.66 -11.30 -2.27
CA PHE A 27 24.99 -10.71 -0.96
C PHE A 27 24.42 -11.52 0.20
N ILE A 28 23.30 -12.20 0.01
CA ILE A 28 22.66 -13.02 1.05
C ILE A 28 23.56 -14.23 1.41
N LYS A 29 24.31 -14.76 0.44
CA LYS A 29 25.16 -15.95 0.62
C LYS A 29 26.31 -15.74 1.59
N ASP A 30 26.72 -14.50 1.82
CA ASP A 30 27.82 -14.15 2.73
C ASP A 30 27.38 -14.17 4.22
N TYR A 31 26.09 -14.37 4.48
CA TYR A 31 25.53 -14.33 5.84
C TYR A 31 25.04 -15.70 6.32
N ASN A 32 25.27 -15.99 7.60
CA ASN A 32 24.73 -17.18 8.23
C ASN A 32 23.30 -16.93 8.74
N LEU A 33 22.32 -17.23 7.91
CA LEU A 33 20.90 -17.00 8.19
C LEU A 33 20.16 -18.23 8.74
N ARG A 34 20.88 -19.25 9.24
CA ARG A 34 20.29 -20.51 9.73
C ARG A 34 19.24 -20.37 10.83
N HIS A 35 19.24 -19.26 11.55
CA HIS A 35 18.29 -18.97 12.64
C HIS A 35 17.14 -18.04 12.20
N LEU A 36 17.19 -17.52 10.95
CA LEU A 36 16.11 -16.70 10.41
C LEU A 36 14.91 -17.61 10.10
N GLN A 37 13.78 -17.37 10.74
CA GLN A 37 12.58 -18.21 10.64
C GLN A 37 11.51 -17.61 9.74
N ALA A 38 11.43 -16.29 9.67
CA ALA A 38 10.50 -15.56 8.82
C ALA A 38 11.03 -14.15 8.53
N LEU A 39 10.65 -13.60 7.40
CA LEU A 39 10.88 -12.18 7.04
C LEU A 39 9.53 -11.47 6.96
N TYR A 40 9.38 -10.38 7.74
CA TYR A 40 8.20 -9.53 7.71
C TYR A 40 8.49 -8.26 6.93
N LEU A 41 7.63 -7.95 5.97
CA LEU A 41 7.70 -6.75 5.14
C LEU A 41 6.64 -5.76 5.61
N ALA A 42 6.99 -4.47 5.69
CA ALA A 42 6.09 -3.40 6.11
C ALA A 42 6.44 -2.06 5.47
N GLY A 43 5.58 -1.07 5.67
CA GLY A 43 5.80 0.33 5.29
C GLY A 43 5.15 0.72 3.98
N GLU A 44 5.13 -0.15 3.01
CA GLU A 44 4.41 -0.02 1.74
C GLU A 44 3.85 -1.38 1.33
N ARG A 45 2.95 -1.39 0.34
CA ARG A 45 2.45 -2.64 -0.21
C ARG A 45 3.61 -3.47 -0.77
N ALA A 46 3.74 -4.68 -0.26
CA ALA A 46 4.81 -5.58 -0.69
C ALA A 46 4.61 -6.00 -2.15
N ASP A 47 5.62 -5.70 -2.97
CA ASP A 47 5.66 -6.08 -4.38
C ASP A 47 5.75 -7.60 -4.53
N PRO A 48 4.84 -8.24 -5.31
CA PRO A 48 4.82 -9.69 -5.50
C PRO A 48 6.14 -10.28 -5.96
N GLU A 49 6.85 -9.61 -6.85
CA GLU A 49 8.15 -10.08 -7.35
C GLU A 49 9.23 -10.01 -6.26
N THR A 50 9.18 -9.02 -5.39
CA THR A 50 10.10 -8.91 -4.24
C THR A 50 9.84 -10.01 -3.22
N ILE A 51 8.58 -10.34 -2.93
CA ILE A 51 8.22 -11.47 -2.07
C ILE A 51 8.77 -12.77 -2.66
N GLN A 52 8.54 -13.04 -3.94
CA GLN A 52 9.01 -14.25 -4.62
C GLN A 52 10.55 -14.34 -4.63
N TRP A 53 11.24 -13.22 -4.90
CA TRP A 53 12.68 -13.13 -4.84
C TRP A 53 13.21 -13.49 -3.44
N ALA A 54 12.65 -12.88 -2.40
CA ALA A 54 13.06 -13.12 -1.03
C ALA A 54 12.78 -14.57 -0.59
N GLN A 55 11.60 -15.12 -0.92
CA GLN A 55 11.27 -16.53 -0.66
C GLN A 55 12.25 -17.49 -1.33
N LYS A 56 12.61 -17.23 -2.59
CA LYS A 56 13.55 -18.03 -3.36
C LYS A 56 14.95 -18.07 -2.72
N HIS A 57 15.45 -16.92 -2.27
CA HIS A 57 16.83 -16.80 -1.78
C HIS A 57 16.99 -17.10 -0.29
N LEU A 58 15.96 -16.83 0.52
CA LEU A 58 15.99 -17.06 1.96
C LEU A 58 15.43 -18.45 2.36
N ASN A 59 14.58 -19.04 1.51
CA ASN A 59 13.88 -20.30 1.78
C ASN A 59 13.12 -20.32 3.12
N ILE A 60 12.51 -19.19 3.48
CA ILE A 60 11.68 -18.99 4.67
C ILE A 60 10.37 -18.31 4.27
N PRO A 61 9.34 -18.30 5.14
CA PRO A 61 8.15 -17.49 4.93
C PRO A 61 8.50 -16.01 4.82
N VAL A 62 8.02 -15.36 3.77
CA VAL A 62 8.10 -13.90 3.58
C VAL A 62 6.68 -13.37 3.69
N ILE A 63 6.44 -12.55 4.68
CA ILE A 63 5.12 -12.15 5.14
C ILE A 63 4.99 -10.65 5.00
N ASP A 64 4.04 -10.21 4.19
CA ASP A 64 3.56 -8.84 4.26
C ASP A 64 2.71 -8.69 5.52
N HIS A 65 2.86 -7.57 6.24
CA HIS A 65 2.01 -7.27 7.37
C HIS A 65 1.68 -5.79 7.41
N TRP A 66 0.44 -5.50 7.78
CA TRP A 66 -0.09 -4.15 7.79
C TRP A 66 -0.34 -3.67 9.22
N TRP A 67 0.21 -2.52 9.52
CA TRP A 67 0.09 -1.85 10.80
C TRP A 67 0.21 -0.33 10.64
N GLN A 68 -0.15 0.38 11.67
CA GLN A 68 -0.02 1.83 11.76
C GLN A 68 0.69 2.20 13.05
N THR A 69 1.31 3.37 13.10
CA THR A 69 1.92 3.91 14.33
C THR A 69 0.92 3.91 15.48
N GLU A 70 -0.33 4.20 15.17
CA GLU A 70 -1.47 4.24 16.08
C GLU A 70 -1.81 2.89 16.68
N THR A 71 -1.50 1.81 16.02
CA THR A 71 -1.85 0.45 16.50
C THR A 71 -0.73 -0.25 17.24
N GLY A 72 0.51 0.22 17.10
CA GLY A 72 1.68 -0.31 17.81
C GLY A 72 2.07 -1.74 17.42
N TRP A 73 1.20 -2.45 16.69
CA TRP A 73 1.38 -3.81 16.20
C TRP A 73 0.56 -4.04 14.93
N ALA A 74 0.79 -5.19 14.29
CA ALA A 74 0.09 -5.58 13.08
C ALA A 74 -1.42 -5.67 13.30
N ILE A 75 -2.19 -4.98 12.46
CA ILE A 75 -3.65 -5.12 12.34
C ILE A 75 -3.96 -6.40 11.56
N ALA A 76 -3.18 -6.67 10.49
CA ALA A 76 -3.27 -7.89 9.72
C ALA A 76 -1.88 -8.44 9.41
N ALA A 77 -1.73 -9.75 9.52
CA ALA A 77 -0.53 -10.52 9.20
C ALA A 77 -0.87 -12.01 9.05
N ASN A 78 0.11 -12.81 8.61
CA ASN A 78 0.02 -14.26 8.72
C ASN A 78 0.32 -14.67 10.17
N PRO A 79 -0.63 -15.29 10.91
CA PRO A 79 -0.49 -15.54 12.34
C PRO A 79 0.35 -16.79 12.63
N LEU A 80 1.62 -16.85 12.21
CA LEU A 80 2.51 -18.01 12.28
C LEU A 80 2.57 -18.68 13.68
N GLY A 81 2.39 -17.91 14.75
CA GLY A 81 2.40 -18.44 16.12
C GLY A 81 1.11 -19.18 16.50
N ILE A 82 0.06 -19.10 15.68
CA ILE A 82 -1.23 -19.79 15.88
C ILE A 82 -1.41 -20.84 14.80
N GLU A 83 -1.43 -20.40 13.54
CA GLU A 83 -1.57 -21.24 12.37
C GLU A 83 -0.90 -20.54 11.18
N ALA A 84 -0.03 -21.25 10.46
CA ALA A 84 0.58 -20.74 9.25
C ALA A 84 -0.43 -20.84 8.09
N LEU A 85 -0.87 -19.70 7.59
CA LEU A 85 -1.78 -19.62 6.45
C LEU A 85 -1.00 -19.56 5.13
N PRO A 86 -1.59 -19.99 4.01
CA PRO A 86 -1.01 -19.76 2.68
C PRO A 86 -0.73 -18.27 2.44
N VAL A 87 0.45 -17.94 1.92
CA VAL A 87 0.78 -16.55 1.56
C VAL A 87 0.13 -16.21 0.23
N LYS A 88 -0.76 -15.21 0.23
CA LYS A 88 -1.33 -14.62 -0.98
C LYS A 88 -0.57 -13.34 -1.30
N LEU A 89 0.00 -13.26 -2.50
CA LEU A 89 0.81 -12.12 -2.93
C LEU A 89 0.01 -10.80 -2.93
N GLY A 90 0.59 -9.76 -2.33
CA GLY A 90 -0.03 -8.45 -2.20
C GLY A 90 -1.07 -8.33 -1.08
N SER A 91 -1.21 -9.37 -0.24
CA SER A 91 -2.07 -9.37 0.93
C SER A 91 -1.26 -9.49 2.22
N PRO A 92 -1.53 -8.66 3.25
CA PRO A 92 -1.00 -8.86 4.60
C PRO A 92 -1.70 -10.02 5.34
N SER A 93 -2.39 -10.90 4.65
CA SER A 93 -3.15 -12.05 5.14
C SER A 93 -4.44 -11.65 5.86
N VAL A 94 -4.61 -12.03 7.13
CA VAL A 94 -5.89 -11.89 7.85
C VAL A 94 -5.75 -10.97 9.07
N PRO A 95 -6.85 -10.44 9.60
CA PRO A 95 -6.82 -9.67 10.84
C PRO A 95 -6.19 -10.47 11.99
N MET A 96 -5.30 -9.81 12.72
CA MET A 96 -4.68 -10.40 13.92
C MET A 96 -5.68 -10.46 15.08
N PRO A 97 -5.52 -11.39 16.03
CA PRO A 97 -6.39 -11.50 17.19
C PRO A 97 -6.58 -10.17 17.92
N GLY A 98 -7.84 -9.81 18.16
CA GLY A 98 -8.23 -8.56 18.79
C GLY A 98 -8.66 -7.46 17.82
N TYR A 99 -8.39 -7.60 16.51
CA TYR A 99 -8.84 -6.65 15.49
C TYR A 99 -10.03 -7.20 14.70
N ASP A 100 -11.19 -6.55 14.80
CA ASP A 100 -12.36 -6.80 13.95
C ASP A 100 -12.32 -5.82 12.77
N VAL A 101 -11.62 -6.23 11.71
CA VAL A 101 -11.42 -5.41 10.50
C VAL A 101 -12.62 -5.56 9.58
N GLN A 102 -13.20 -4.43 9.19
CA GLN A 102 -14.32 -4.36 8.26
C GLN A 102 -13.96 -3.45 7.08
N VAL A 103 -14.52 -3.75 5.90
CA VAL A 103 -14.49 -2.85 4.75
C VAL A 103 -15.85 -2.23 4.58
N LEU A 104 -15.91 -0.90 4.61
CA LEU A 104 -17.14 -0.12 4.69
C LEU A 104 -17.37 0.69 3.42
N ASP A 105 -18.65 0.84 3.05
CA ASP A 105 -19.09 1.83 2.06
C ASP A 105 -19.10 3.26 2.66
N GLU A 106 -19.51 4.25 1.86
CA GLU A 106 -19.62 5.65 2.31
C GLU A 106 -20.68 5.85 3.40
N GLY A 107 -21.65 4.95 3.50
CA GLY A 107 -22.68 4.94 4.53
C GLY A 107 -22.25 4.26 5.84
N GLY A 108 -21.04 3.69 5.89
CA GLY A 108 -20.52 2.96 7.04
C GLY A 108 -21.06 1.53 7.14
N HIS A 109 -21.61 0.95 6.07
CA HIS A 109 -22.07 -0.42 6.03
C HIS A 109 -21.00 -1.36 5.46
N PRO A 110 -20.82 -2.57 6.04
CA PRO A 110 -19.93 -3.57 5.50
C PRO A 110 -20.28 -3.93 4.05
N VAL A 111 -19.26 -4.03 3.19
CA VAL A 111 -19.42 -4.41 1.79
C VAL A 111 -19.15 -5.91 1.58
N SER A 112 -19.59 -6.43 0.43
CA SER A 112 -19.32 -7.81 0.05
C SER A 112 -17.84 -8.04 -0.28
N PRO A 113 -17.32 -9.28 -0.12
CA PRO A 113 -15.98 -9.64 -0.56
C PRO A 113 -15.66 -9.18 -1.98
N GLY A 114 -14.42 -8.76 -2.22
CA GLY A 114 -13.95 -8.22 -3.50
C GLY A 114 -14.35 -6.78 -3.78
N THR A 115 -15.18 -6.15 -2.93
CA THR A 115 -15.62 -4.77 -3.10
C THR A 115 -14.68 -3.81 -2.39
N LEU A 116 -14.16 -2.81 -3.12
CA LEU A 116 -13.31 -1.76 -2.57
C LEU A 116 -14.11 -0.83 -1.64
N GLY A 117 -13.60 -0.61 -0.43
CA GLY A 117 -14.19 0.29 0.55
C GLY A 117 -13.14 0.89 1.49
N ALA A 118 -13.61 1.68 2.46
CA ALA A 118 -12.78 2.16 3.55
C ALA A 118 -12.50 1.04 4.55
N ILE A 119 -11.24 0.83 4.89
CA ILE A 119 -10.87 -0.17 5.90
C ILE A 119 -11.01 0.49 7.28
N ALA A 120 -11.79 -0.14 8.13
CA ALA A 120 -12.04 0.33 9.49
C ALA A 120 -11.92 -0.84 10.49
N VAL A 121 -11.63 -0.53 11.74
CA VAL A 121 -11.57 -1.51 12.82
C VAL A 121 -12.73 -1.26 13.77
N LYS A 122 -13.59 -2.26 13.96
CA LYS A 122 -14.71 -2.15 14.87
C LYS A 122 -14.22 -2.01 16.32
N LEU A 123 -14.86 -1.08 17.04
CA LEU A 123 -14.52 -0.83 18.44
C LEU A 123 -15.09 -1.93 19.38
N PRO A 124 -14.41 -2.22 20.50
CA PRO A 124 -13.22 -1.57 21.02
C PRO A 124 -11.93 -2.04 20.32
N LEU A 125 -10.93 -1.17 20.24
CA LEU A 125 -9.60 -1.56 19.79
C LEU A 125 -8.90 -2.44 20.83
N PRO A 126 -7.97 -3.33 20.44
CA PRO A 126 -7.21 -4.13 21.38
C PRO A 126 -6.26 -3.26 22.24
N PRO A 127 -5.87 -3.75 23.45
CA PRO A 127 -4.89 -3.07 24.27
C PRO A 127 -3.57 -2.82 23.55
N GLY A 128 -2.95 -1.67 23.79
CA GLY A 128 -1.70 -1.26 23.14
C GLY A 128 -1.88 -0.36 21.94
N THR A 129 -3.11 -0.19 21.44
CA THR A 129 -3.42 0.81 20.43
C THR A 129 -3.49 2.21 21.02
N LEU A 130 -3.41 3.23 20.17
CA LEU A 130 -3.46 4.64 20.55
C LEU A 130 -4.72 4.97 21.39
N PRO A 131 -4.58 5.33 22.67
CA PRO A 131 -5.74 5.67 23.50
C PRO A 131 -6.27 7.07 23.22
N THR A 132 -5.40 8.00 22.87
CA THR A 132 -5.73 9.40 22.53
C THR A 132 -4.51 10.12 21.96
N LEU A 133 -4.67 11.37 21.53
CA LEU A 133 -3.58 12.29 21.19
C LEU A 133 -3.28 13.19 22.39
N TRP A 134 -1.99 13.43 22.67
CA TRP A 134 -1.53 14.28 23.77
C TRP A 134 -2.14 15.69 23.70
N ASN A 135 -2.87 16.06 24.76
CA ASN A 135 -3.58 17.34 24.86
C ASN A 135 -4.51 17.69 23.66
N ALA A 136 -5.02 16.67 22.93
CA ALA A 136 -5.79 16.89 21.70
C ALA A 136 -6.90 15.82 21.52
N GLU A 137 -7.67 15.52 22.56
CA GLU A 137 -8.74 14.51 22.57
C GLU A 137 -9.78 14.78 21.45
N ASP A 138 -10.20 16.03 21.27
CA ASP A 138 -11.18 16.39 20.23
C ASP A 138 -10.63 16.10 18.83
N ARG A 139 -9.32 16.33 18.62
CA ARG A 139 -8.66 16.00 17.37
C ARG A 139 -8.60 14.49 17.18
N PHE A 140 -8.31 13.72 18.24
CA PHE A 140 -8.33 12.25 18.19
C PHE A 140 -9.71 11.74 17.74
N ARG A 141 -10.77 12.16 18.42
CA ARG A 141 -12.15 11.77 18.07
C ARG A 141 -12.50 12.14 16.65
N LYS A 142 -12.19 13.37 16.24
CA LYS A 142 -12.47 13.86 14.89
C LYS A 142 -11.73 13.08 13.82
N SER A 143 -10.45 12.74 14.04
CA SER A 143 -9.61 12.11 13.02
C SER A 143 -9.80 10.61 12.88
N TYR A 144 -10.22 9.93 13.97
CA TYR A 144 -10.22 8.48 13.98
C TYR A 144 -11.56 7.82 14.32
N LEU A 145 -12.53 8.56 14.88
CA LEU A 145 -13.75 7.95 15.44
C LEU A 145 -15.06 8.60 14.94
N SER A 146 -15.01 9.65 14.14
CA SER A 146 -16.20 10.43 13.81
C SER A 146 -16.83 10.07 12.47
N HIS A 147 -16.07 9.60 11.51
CA HIS A 147 -16.56 9.34 10.16
C HIS A 147 -17.48 8.12 10.12
N PHE A 148 -17.05 7.03 10.77
CA PHE A 148 -17.84 5.80 10.90
C PHE A 148 -18.13 5.51 12.38
N PRO A 149 -19.32 5.86 12.90
CA PRO A 149 -19.66 5.63 14.30
C PRO A 149 -19.52 4.15 14.70
N GLY A 150 -18.77 3.88 15.77
CA GLY A 150 -18.48 2.52 16.24
C GLY A 150 -17.24 1.87 15.63
N TYR A 151 -16.52 2.60 14.79
CA TYR A 151 -15.28 2.14 14.16
C TYR A 151 -14.13 3.11 14.39
N TYR A 152 -12.91 2.56 14.38
CA TYR A 152 -11.67 3.31 14.20
C TYR A 152 -11.37 3.40 12.71
N GLU A 153 -11.18 4.60 12.21
CA GLU A 153 -10.85 4.89 10.81
C GLU A 153 -9.35 4.77 10.59
N THR A 154 -8.94 3.82 9.75
CA THR A 154 -7.52 3.61 9.45
C THR A 154 -6.98 4.61 8.44
N GLY A 155 -7.85 5.24 7.67
CA GLY A 155 -7.47 6.08 6.53
C GLY A 155 -6.92 5.29 5.34
N ASP A 156 -7.07 3.96 5.35
CA ASP A 156 -6.71 3.08 4.24
C ASP A 156 -7.96 2.55 3.53
N ALA A 157 -7.85 2.29 2.24
CA ALA A 157 -8.87 1.67 1.41
C ALA A 157 -8.40 0.33 0.88
N GLY A 158 -9.32 -0.62 0.77
CA GLY A 158 -8.99 -1.97 0.31
C GLY A 158 -10.22 -2.85 0.22
N TYR A 159 -10.02 -4.14 0.15
CA TYR A 159 -11.07 -5.14 0.12
C TYR A 159 -10.63 -6.41 0.86
N VAL A 160 -11.60 -7.24 1.20
CA VAL A 160 -11.37 -8.60 1.69
C VAL A 160 -11.81 -9.57 0.60
N ASP A 161 -11.03 -10.59 0.30
CA ASP A 161 -11.43 -11.62 -0.65
C ASP A 161 -12.39 -12.65 -0.04
N GLU A 162 -12.84 -13.63 -0.85
CA GLU A 162 -13.78 -14.68 -0.42
C GLU A 162 -13.20 -15.60 0.67
N ASP A 163 -11.88 -15.70 0.77
CA ASP A 163 -11.18 -16.50 1.79
C ASP A 163 -10.86 -15.69 3.06
N GLY A 164 -11.27 -14.42 3.13
CA GLY A 164 -11.05 -13.54 4.27
C GLY A 164 -9.70 -12.83 4.30
N TYR A 165 -8.94 -12.87 3.20
CA TYR A 165 -7.66 -12.17 3.10
C TYR A 165 -7.88 -10.70 2.77
N LEU A 166 -7.20 -9.83 3.52
CA LEU A 166 -7.25 -8.38 3.37
C LEU A 166 -6.26 -7.92 2.30
N TYR A 167 -6.67 -6.96 1.49
CA TYR A 167 -5.82 -6.28 0.50
C TYR A 167 -5.88 -4.78 0.72
N ILE A 168 -4.74 -4.17 1.05
CA ILE A 168 -4.61 -2.72 1.19
C ILE A 168 -4.26 -2.15 -0.18
N MET A 169 -5.13 -1.29 -0.71
CA MET A 169 -4.97 -0.79 -2.08
C MET A 169 -4.43 0.63 -2.15
N ALA A 170 -4.82 1.50 -1.22
CA ALA A 170 -4.42 2.90 -1.18
C ALA A 170 -4.82 3.54 0.16
N ARG A 171 -4.39 4.79 0.38
CA ARG A 171 -5.03 5.66 1.36
C ARG A 171 -6.43 6.04 0.88
N THR A 172 -7.35 6.32 1.81
CA THR A 172 -8.71 6.78 1.45
C THR A 172 -8.67 8.12 0.70
N ASP A 173 -7.70 8.98 1.02
CA ASP A 173 -7.42 10.26 0.35
C ASP A 173 -6.88 10.06 -1.09
N ASP A 174 -6.27 8.89 -1.36
CA ASP A 174 -5.72 8.50 -2.67
C ASP A 174 -6.74 7.70 -3.52
N VAL A 175 -7.94 7.49 -3.01
CA VAL A 175 -9.06 6.93 -3.78
C VAL A 175 -9.86 8.09 -4.38
N ILE A 176 -9.94 8.11 -5.70
CA ILE A 176 -10.73 9.09 -6.45
C ILE A 176 -12.05 8.49 -6.91
N ASN A 177 -13.09 9.31 -6.96
CA ASN A 177 -14.41 8.90 -7.46
C ASN A 177 -14.61 9.47 -8.86
N VAL A 178 -14.51 8.60 -9.86
CA VAL A 178 -14.68 8.98 -11.28
C VAL A 178 -15.99 8.39 -11.80
N ALA A 179 -16.99 9.22 -12.00
CA ALA A 179 -18.31 8.83 -12.51
C ALA A 179 -18.95 7.67 -11.68
N GLY A 180 -18.79 7.69 -10.35
CA GLY A 180 -19.31 6.65 -9.45
C GLY A 180 -18.37 5.43 -9.25
N HIS A 181 -17.25 5.38 -9.96
CA HIS A 181 -16.25 4.33 -9.76
C HIS A 181 -15.14 4.79 -8.80
N ARG A 182 -14.90 4.00 -7.76
CA ARG A 182 -13.78 4.23 -6.84
C ARG A 182 -12.50 3.64 -7.41
N LEU A 183 -11.53 4.48 -7.68
CA LEU A 183 -10.28 4.13 -8.33
C LEU A 183 -9.09 4.52 -7.45
N SER A 184 -8.14 3.60 -7.30
CA SER A 184 -6.88 3.87 -6.60
C SER A 184 -5.94 4.68 -7.49
N THR A 185 -5.48 5.82 -7.01
CA THR A 185 -4.40 6.58 -7.68
C THR A 185 -3.11 5.79 -7.66
N GLY A 186 -2.82 5.05 -6.58
CA GLY A 186 -1.65 4.19 -6.48
C GLY A 186 -1.59 3.09 -7.55
N ALA A 187 -2.74 2.51 -7.94
CA ALA A 187 -2.78 1.56 -9.04
C ALA A 187 -2.43 2.21 -10.39
N MET A 188 -2.84 3.47 -10.61
CA MET A 188 -2.44 4.23 -11.78
C MET A 188 -0.95 4.57 -11.75
N GLU A 189 -0.43 4.96 -10.58
CA GLU A 189 0.99 5.26 -10.38
C GLU A 189 1.88 4.04 -10.64
N GLU A 190 1.46 2.84 -10.20
CA GLU A 190 2.18 1.58 -10.49
C GLU A 190 2.29 1.34 -12.00
N VAL A 191 1.19 1.56 -12.72
CA VAL A 191 1.18 1.44 -14.19
C VAL A 191 2.09 2.49 -14.83
N LEU A 192 2.03 3.74 -14.40
CA LEU A 192 2.88 4.82 -14.92
C LEU A 192 4.36 4.59 -14.64
N ALA A 193 4.69 4.09 -13.45
CA ALA A 193 6.06 3.76 -13.06
C ALA A 193 6.67 2.60 -13.86
N SER A 194 5.86 1.77 -14.52
CA SER A 194 6.34 0.72 -15.41
C SER A 194 6.80 1.25 -16.78
N HIS A 195 6.56 2.53 -17.10
CA HIS A 195 7.02 3.13 -18.33
C HIS A 195 8.54 3.40 -18.27
N PRO A 196 9.33 3.00 -19.30
CA PRO A 196 10.80 3.04 -19.24
C PRO A 196 11.40 4.44 -19.04
N ASP A 197 10.72 5.49 -19.44
CA ASP A 197 11.21 6.87 -19.32
C ASP A 197 10.74 7.57 -18.04
N VAL A 198 9.87 6.96 -17.23
CA VAL A 198 9.34 7.54 -15.99
C VAL A 198 10.20 7.11 -14.81
N ALA A 199 10.81 8.08 -14.12
CA ALA A 199 11.57 7.86 -12.90
C ALA A 199 10.69 7.86 -11.66
N GLU A 200 9.75 8.83 -11.58
CA GLU A 200 8.79 8.99 -10.50
C GLU A 200 7.47 9.50 -11.07
N CYS A 201 6.36 9.15 -10.44
CA CYS A 201 5.06 9.68 -10.82
C CYS A 201 4.16 9.84 -9.59
N ALA A 202 3.12 10.66 -9.76
CA ALA A 202 2.00 10.78 -8.82
C ALA A 202 0.71 10.99 -9.59
N VAL A 203 -0.41 10.54 -9.05
CA VAL A 203 -1.74 10.78 -9.59
C VAL A 203 -2.63 11.40 -8.52
N ILE A 204 -3.34 12.46 -8.88
CA ILE A 204 -4.32 13.09 -7.99
C ILE A 204 -5.69 13.14 -8.65
N GLY A 205 -6.75 13.17 -7.84
CA GLY A 205 -8.09 13.50 -8.27
C GLY A 205 -8.29 15.01 -8.38
N VAL A 206 -8.67 15.50 -9.55
CA VAL A 206 -9.03 16.90 -9.78
C VAL A 206 -10.56 16.98 -9.91
N ALA A 207 -11.18 17.97 -9.31
CA ALA A 207 -12.62 18.17 -9.39
C ALA A 207 -13.09 18.26 -10.86
N ASP A 208 -14.17 17.54 -11.18
CA ASP A 208 -14.83 17.50 -12.48
C ASP A 208 -16.33 17.64 -12.27
N GLU A 209 -16.96 18.59 -12.94
CA GLU A 209 -18.38 18.94 -12.74
C GLU A 209 -19.33 17.78 -13.10
N LEU A 210 -18.95 16.92 -14.06
CA LEU A 210 -19.79 15.82 -14.53
C LEU A 210 -19.48 14.49 -13.84
N LYS A 211 -18.21 14.26 -13.45
CA LYS A 211 -17.73 12.96 -12.99
C LYS A 211 -17.39 12.94 -11.50
N GLY A 212 -17.53 14.08 -10.82
CA GLY A 212 -17.04 14.27 -9.46
C GLY A 212 -15.53 14.55 -9.45
N GLN A 213 -14.73 13.60 -9.92
CA GLN A 213 -13.28 13.76 -10.05
C GLN A 213 -12.78 13.19 -11.39
N SER A 214 -11.63 13.69 -11.84
CA SER A 214 -10.88 13.19 -13.00
C SER A 214 -9.41 13.04 -12.61
N PRO A 215 -8.73 11.93 -12.94
CA PRO A 215 -7.34 11.75 -12.62
C PRO A 215 -6.42 12.67 -13.42
N LEU A 216 -5.40 13.21 -12.74
CA LEU A 216 -4.32 13.98 -13.34
C LEU A 216 -2.99 13.37 -12.90
N GLY A 217 -2.16 12.95 -13.85
CA GLY A 217 -0.82 12.42 -13.61
C GLY A 217 0.24 13.51 -13.59
N PHE A 218 1.25 13.32 -12.73
CA PHE A 218 2.50 14.06 -12.75
C PHE A 218 3.64 13.07 -13.00
N LEU A 219 4.52 13.38 -13.96
CA LEU A 219 5.58 12.48 -14.40
C LEU A 219 6.93 13.19 -14.23
N CYS A 220 7.85 12.57 -13.48
CA CYS A 220 9.26 12.95 -13.48
C CYS A 220 9.99 11.96 -14.39
N LEU A 221 10.67 12.47 -15.39
CA LEU A 221 11.37 11.63 -16.36
C LEU A 221 12.79 11.26 -15.87
N ASN A 222 13.31 10.15 -16.39
CA ASN A 222 14.66 9.73 -16.13
C ASN A 222 15.68 10.79 -16.54
N LYS A 223 16.78 10.91 -15.79
CA LYS A 223 17.90 11.81 -16.14
C LYS A 223 18.40 11.53 -17.56
N GLY A 224 18.45 12.58 -18.37
CA GLY A 224 18.96 12.48 -19.73
C GLY A 224 17.92 11.99 -20.76
N CYS A 225 16.64 11.87 -20.37
CA CYS A 225 15.59 11.62 -21.34
C CYS A 225 15.49 12.79 -22.34
N THR A 226 15.64 12.48 -23.64
CA THR A 226 15.62 13.45 -24.74
C THR A 226 14.38 13.29 -25.65
N ARG A 227 13.51 12.34 -25.30
CA ARG A 227 12.26 12.08 -26.06
C ARG A 227 11.27 13.23 -25.88
N ASP A 228 10.39 13.38 -26.86
CA ASP A 228 9.29 14.33 -26.78
C ASP A 228 8.37 14.02 -25.59
N HIS A 229 8.20 14.97 -24.70
CA HIS A 229 7.35 14.84 -23.51
C HIS A 229 5.89 14.53 -23.88
N ALA A 230 5.38 15.11 -24.98
CA ALA A 230 4.01 14.86 -25.42
C ALA A 230 3.81 13.42 -25.91
N GLU A 231 4.85 12.81 -26.48
CA GLU A 231 4.85 11.39 -26.88
C GLU A 231 4.79 10.49 -25.64
N ILE A 232 5.66 10.72 -24.65
CA ILE A 232 5.69 9.97 -23.39
C ILE A 232 4.34 10.08 -22.65
N VAL A 233 3.75 11.27 -22.60
CA VAL A 233 2.42 11.46 -21.99
C VAL A 233 1.37 10.64 -22.72
N ARG A 234 1.38 10.60 -24.06
CA ARG A 234 0.43 9.77 -24.82
C ARG A 234 0.60 8.28 -24.55
N GLU A 235 1.85 7.81 -24.46
CA GLU A 235 2.16 6.41 -24.12
C GLU A 235 1.67 6.07 -22.71
N CYS A 236 1.92 6.92 -21.72
CA CYS A 236 1.44 6.77 -20.36
C CYS A 236 -0.09 6.72 -20.27
N VAL A 237 -0.79 7.59 -20.99
CA VAL A 237 -2.27 7.58 -21.07
C VAL A 237 -2.78 6.27 -21.67
N ALA A 238 -2.15 5.81 -22.75
CA ALA A 238 -2.51 4.55 -23.41
C ALA A 238 -2.27 3.36 -22.47
N LEU A 239 -1.15 3.36 -21.75
CA LEU A 239 -0.76 2.30 -20.81
C LEU A 239 -1.76 2.16 -19.64
N VAL A 240 -2.20 3.29 -19.05
CA VAL A 240 -3.23 3.27 -18.00
C VAL A 240 -4.56 2.76 -18.55
N ARG A 241 -4.94 3.19 -19.76
CA ARG A 241 -6.16 2.73 -20.43
C ARG A 241 -6.13 1.23 -20.73
N GLU A 242 -4.98 0.68 -21.10
CA GLU A 242 -4.80 -0.74 -21.40
C GLU A 242 -4.87 -1.59 -20.13
N ARG A 243 -4.16 -1.20 -19.07
CA ARG A 243 -3.98 -2.03 -17.88
C ARG A 243 -5.08 -1.88 -16.83
N ILE A 244 -5.62 -0.68 -16.66
CA ILE A 244 -6.71 -0.41 -15.70
C ILE A 244 -8.07 -0.38 -16.40
N GLY A 245 -8.08 0.03 -17.66
CA GLY A 245 -9.30 0.13 -18.46
C GLY A 245 -9.80 1.57 -18.66
N PRO A 246 -10.75 1.74 -19.58
CA PRO A 246 -11.33 3.05 -19.88
C PRO A 246 -12.06 3.69 -18.69
N VAL A 247 -12.46 2.91 -17.70
CA VAL A 247 -13.11 3.36 -16.47
C VAL A 247 -12.24 4.34 -15.67
N ALA A 248 -10.91 4.21 -15.78
CA ALA A 248 -9.97 5.12 -15.14
C ALA A 248 -10.10 6.57 -15.61
N ASP A 249 -10.58 6.78 -16.84
CA ASP A 249 -10.70 8.09 -17.47
C ASP A 249 -9.42 8.94 -17.42
N PHE A 250 -8.26 8.27 -17.37
CA PHE A 250 -6.94 8.90 -17.31
C PHE A 250 -6.59 9.49 -18.68
N LYS A 251 -6.67 10.80 -18.80
CA LYS A 251 -6.50 11.52 -20.07
C LYS A 251 -5.40 12.55 -20.08
N ARG A 252 -4.89 12.89 -18.90
CA ARG A 252 -3.96 14.00 -18.73
C ARG A 252 -2.81 13.63 -17.80
N ALA A 253 -1.60 13.95 -18.24
CA ALA A 253 -0.43 13.97 -17.39
C ALA A 253 0.43 15.19 -17.73
N VAL A 254 1.21 15.64 -16.76
CA VAL A 254 2.12 16.79 -16.87
C VAL A 254 3.52 16.33 -16.50
N VAL A 255 4.49 16.60 -17.34
CA VAL A 255 5.89 16.36 -17.03
C VAL A 255 6.38 17.49 -16.14
N ILE A 256 6.95 17.13 -14.99
CA ILE A 256 7.48 18.07 -13.99
C ILE A 256 8.91 17.70 -13.61
N VAL A 257 9.64 18.66 -13.05
CA VAL A 257 11.06 18.47 -12.70
C VAL A 257 11.21 17.54 -11.47
N ARG A 258 10.31 17.69 -10.50
CA ARG A 258 10.30 16.89 -9.26
C ARG A 258 8.93 16.89 -8.61
N LEU A 259 8.60 15.81 -7.91
CA LEU A 259 7.44 15.77 -7.02
C LEU A 259 7.73 16.45 -5.69
N PRO A 260 6.73 17.10 -5.06
CA PRO A 260 6.85 17.54 -3.68
C PRO A 260 6.99 16.30 -2.77
N LYS A 261 7.94 16.36 -1.84
CA LYS A 261 8.17 15.25 -0.89
C LYS A 261 8.17 15.79 0.53
N THR A 262 7.65 14.99 1.45
CA THR A 262 7.78 15.24 2.88
C THR A 262 9.23 15.06 3.33
N ARG A 263 9.55 15.43 4.59
CA ARG A 263 10.89 15.23 5.17
C ARG A 263 11.30 13.75 5.22
N SER A 264 10.33 12.84 5.30
CA SER A 264 10.54 11.37 5.29
C SER A 264 10.59 10.76 3.89
N GLY A 265 10.53 11.56 2.83
CA GLY A 265 10.62 11.09 1.43
C GLY A 265 9.30 10.60 0.84
N LYS A 266 8.20 10.69 1.61
CA LYS A 266 6.85 10.37 1.11
C LYS A 266 6.26 11.55 0.38
#